data_aa33f658634db871d16b6e21c50d905c
#
_entry.id   aa33f658634db871d16b6e21c50d905c
#
_cell.length_a   1.000
_cell.length_b   1.000
_cell.length_c   1.000
_cell.angle_alpha   90.00
_cell.angle_beta   90.00
_cell.angle_gamma   90.00
#
_symmetry.space_group_name_H-M   'P 1'
#
loop_
_entity.id
_entity.type
_entity.pdbx_description
1 polymer ?
#
loop_
_entity_poly.entity_id
_entity_poly.type
_entity_poly.pdbx_seq_one_letter_code
_entity_poly.pdbx_strand_id
1 'polypeptide(L)'
;MIHLEGITKSFGSLQVLKGIDLEITQGEVVSIVGPSGAGKTTLLQIMGTLDSPDAGMINIDGTNVSRMKEKELSAFRNKHIGFVFQFHQLLPEFTALENVMIPAFIAGVPTKEASMRAMEILDFMGLKERASHKPNELSGGEKQRVAVARALI
;
A
#
# COMPACT_ATOMS: atom_id res chain seq x y z
N MET A 1 13.01 -6.90 2.48
CA MET A 1 13.31 -7.82 1.35
C MET A 1 12.02 -8.53 0.94
N ILE A 2 11.74 -8.60 -0.38
CA ILE A 2 10.56 -9.31 -0.91
C ILE A 2 11.05 -10.42 -1.84
N HIS A 3 10.50 -11.62 -1.67
CA HIS A 3 10.81 -12.76 -2.52
C HIS A 3 9.52 -13.43 -2.97
N LEU A 4 9.34 -13.54 -4.29
CA LEU A 4 8.22 -14.21 -4.95
C LEU A 4 8.76 -15.46 -5.66
N GLU A 5 8.06 -16.57 -5.55
CA GLU A 5 8.39 -17.83 -6.20
C GLU A 5 7.17 -18.41 -6.89
N GLY A 6 7.25 -18.60 -8.22
CA GLY A 6 6.24 -19.25 -9.02
C GLY A 6 4.85 -18.62 -8.97
N ILE A 7 4.74 -17.31 -8.82
CA ILE A 7 3.44 -16.62 -8.67
C ILE A 7 2.61 -16.74 -9.94
N THR A 8 1.43 -17.35 -9.80
CA THR A 8 0.43 -17.43 -10.86
C THR A 8 -0.86 -16.73 -10.45
N LYS A 9 -1.58 -16.17 -11.43
CA LYS A 9 -2.88 -15.58 -11.24
C LYS A 9 -3.70 -15.63 -12.52
N SER A 10 -4.96 -16.07 -12.39
CA SER A 10 -5.92 -16.14 -13.48
C SER A 10 -7.22 -15.42 -13.11
N PHE A 11 -7.91 -14.88 -14.10
CA PHE A 11 -9.26 -14.32 -13.97
C PHE A 11 -10.13 -15.04 -15.01
N GLY A 12 -10.95 -15.99 -14.54
CA GLY A 12 -11.66 -16.91 -15.41
C GLY A 12 -10.69 -17.75 -16.26
N SER A 13 -10.83 -17.70 -17.59
CA SER A 13 -9.91 -18.41 -18.53
C SER A 13 -8.62 -17.65 -18.84
N LEU A 14 -8.49 -16.39 -18.41
CA LEU A 14 -7.32 -15.56 -18.72
C LEU A 14 -6.26 -15.71 -17.63
N GLN A 15 -5.15 -16.36 -17.94
CA GLN A 15 -3.98 -16.41 -17.08
C GLN A 15 -3.14 -15.13 -17.25
N VAL A 16 -3.12 -14.29 -16.20
CA VAL A 16 -2.47 -12.97 -16.19
C VAL A 16 -1.03 -13.08 -15.69
N LEU A 17 -0.79 -13.82 -14.61
CA LEU A 17 0.57 -14.11 -14.13
C LEU A 17 0.87 -15.59 -14.36
N LYS A 18 2.06 -15.86 -14.93
CA LYS A 18 2.40 -17.18 -15.47
C LYS A 18 3.67 -17.77 -14.83
N GLY A 19 3.75 -17.74 -13.50
CA GLY A 19 4.91 -18.19 -12.77
C GLY A 19 5.98 -17.10 -12.69
N ILE A 20 5.69 -16.04 -11.90
CA ILE A 20 6.64 -14.95 -11.71
C ILE A 20 7.54 -15.25 -10.51
N ASP A 21 8.83 -15.18 -10.76
CA ASP A 21 9.87 -15.18 -9.75
C ASP A 21 10.46 -13.77 -9.68
N LEU A 22 10.62 -13.22 -8.47
CA LEU A 22 11.13 -11.88 -8.26
C LEU A 22 11.78 -11.79 -6.88
N GLU A 23 12.94 -11.18 -6.82
CA GLU A 23 13.59 -10.83 -5.57
C GLU A 23 13.86 -9.32 -5.53
N ILE A 24 13.50 -8.68 -4.42
CA ILE A 24 13.75 -7.25 -4.16
C ILE A 24 14.47 -7.16 -2.83
N THR A 25 15.69 -6.64 -2.86
CA THR A 25 16.52 -6.47 -1.66
C THR A 25 16.15 -5.22 -0.88
N GLN A 26 16.61 -5.14 0.36
CA GLN A 26 16.37 -3.97 1.20
C GLN A 26 17.03 -2.71 0.62
N GLY A 27 16.27 -1.61 0.55
CA GLY A 27 16.72 -0.33 0.01
C GLY A 27 16.68 -0.23 -1.53
N GLU A 28 16.29 -1.30 -2.21
CA GLU A 28 16.18 -1.31 -3.67
C GLU A 28 14.92 -0.60 -4.13
N VAL A 29 15.04 0.13 -5.25
CA VAL A 29 13.92 0.74 -5.97
C VAL A 29 13.72 -0.01 -7.27
N VAL A 30 12.58 -0.67 -7.42
CA VAL A 30 12.23 -1.49 -8.57
C VAL A 30 11.12 -0.87 -9.38
N SER A 31 11.25 -0.87 -10.71
CA SER A 31 10.20 -0.46 -11.64
C SER A 31 9.68 -1.66 -12.43
N ILE A 32 8.37 -1.89 -12.37
CA ILE A 32 7.70 -2.93 -13.16
C ILE A 32 7.13 -2.29 -14.43
N VAL A 33 7.71 -2.65 -15.58
CA VAL A 33 7.36 -2.09 -16.89
C VAL A 33 6.68 -3.13 -17.77
N GLY A 34 5.92 -2.68 -18.76
CA GLY A 34 5.25 -3.54 -19.74
C GLY A 34 3.98 -2.91 -20.30
N PRO A 35 3.37 -3.50 -21.34
CA PRO A 35 2.15 -2.99 -21.97
C PRO A 35 0.95 -2.97 -21.02
N SER A 36 -0.12 -2.27 -21.41
CA SER A 36 -1.39 -2.33 -20.69
C SER A 36 -1.92 -3.78 -20.69
N GLY A 37 -2.49 -4.22 -19.57
CA GLY A 37 -2.98 -5.58 -19.42
C GLY A 37 -1.92 -6.65 -19.11
N ALA A 38 -0.63 -6.31 -19.04
CA ALA A 38 0.46 -7.27 -18.74
C ALA A 38 0.48 -7.79 -17.29
N GLY A 39 -0.49 -7.44 -16.45
CA GLY A 39 -0.55 -7.92 -15.06
C GLY A 39 0.23 -7.12 -14.04
N LYS A 40 0.80 -5.96 -14.40
CA LYS A 40 1.60 -5.12 -13.47
C LYS A 40 0.86 -4.77 -12.18
N THR A 41 -0.36 -4.28 -12.31
CA THR A 41 -1.20 -3.93 -11.16
C THR A 41 -1.56 -5.15 -10.34
N THR A 42 -1.87 -6.27 -10.98
CA THR A 42 -2.16 -7.55 -10.33
C THR A 42 -0.94 -8.02 -9.51
N LEU A 43 0.26 -7.95 -10.10
CA LEU A 43 1.49 -8.31 -9.39
C LEU A 43 1.73 -7.41 -8.17
N LEU A 44 1.57 -6.08 -8.32
CA LEU A 44 1.69 -5.13 -7.21
C LEU A 44 0.65 -5.38 -6.11
N GLN A 45 -0.60 -5.71 -6.47
CA GLN A 45 -1.64 -6.03 -5.49
C GLN A 45 -1.32 -7.33 -4.73
N ILE A 46 -0.81 -8.34 -5.41
CA ILE A 46 -0.38 -9.60 -4.79
C ILE A 46 0.85 -9.38 -3.90
N MET A 47 1.85 -8.63 -4.34
CA MET A 47 3.01 -8.25 -3.51
C MET A 47 2.58 -7.43 -2.28
N GLY A 48 1.61 -6.52 -2.46
CA GLY A 48 1.03 -5.72 -1.38
C GLY A 48 0.00 -6.48 -0.52
N THR A 49 -0.17 -7.79 -0.73
CA THR A 49 -1.13 -8.65 -0.01
C THR A 49 -2.59 -8.17 -0.09
N LEU A 50 -2.94 -7.39 -1.12
CA LEU A 50 -4.31 -6.92 -1.40
C LEU A 50 -5.11 -7.94 -2.22
N ASP A 51 -4.41 -8.82 -2.94
CA ASP A 51 -4.98 -9.97 -3.65
C ASP A 51 -4.12 -11.21 -3.36
N SER A 52 -4.67 -12.39 -3.54
CA SER A 52 -3.98 -13.66 -3.34
C SER A 52 -3.58 -14.28 -4.69
N PRO A 53 -2.40 -14.86 -4.83
CA PRO A 53 -2.06 -15.63 -6.01
C PRO A 53 -2.87 -16.93 -6.05
N ASP A 54 -3.01 -17.54 -7.24
CA ASP A 54 -3.61 -18.88 -7.39
C ASP A 54 -2.60 -19.95 -6.94
N ALA A 55 -1.31 -19.72 -7.20
CA ALA A 55 -0.21 -20.56 -6.72
C ALA A 55 1.08 -19.73 -6.57
N GLY A 56 2.06 -20.31 -5.90
CA GLY A 56 3.34 -19.70 -5.61
C GLY A 56 3.47 -19.27 -4.15
N MET A 57 4.61 -18.66 -3.83
CA MET A 57 4.94 -18.27 -2.46
C MET A 57 5.43 -16.82 -2.41
N ILE A 58 5.04 -16.11 -1.35
CA ILE A 58 5.45 -14.74 -1.09
C ILE A 58 6.10 -14.68 0.30
N ASN A 59 7.36 -14.27 0.33
CA ASN A 59 8.07 -13.95 1.56
C ASN A 59 8.38 -12.46 1.61
N ILE A 60 8.04 -11.83 2.74
CA ILE A 60 8.34 -10.42 3.02
C ILE A 60 9.10 -10.37 4.34
N ASP A 61 10.30 -9.83 4.31
CA ASP A 61 11.21 -9.74 5.47
C ASP A 61 11.37 -11.07 6.23
N GLY A 62 11.53 -12.18 5.48
CA GLY A 62 11.68 -13.52 6.02
C GLY A 62 10.38 -14.19 6.48
N THR A 63 9.25 -13.50 6.35
CA THR A 63 7.94 -14.01 6.76
C THR A 63 7.15 -14.49 5.53
N ASN A 64 6.73 -15.77 5.55
CA ASN A 64 5.89 -16.32 4.48
C ASN A 64 4.43 -15.84 4.67
N VAL A 65 4.03 -14.82 3.91
CA VAL A 65 2.69 -14.24 3.99
C VAL A 65 1.62 -15.06 3.26
N SER A 66 2.00 -15.95 2.34
CA SER A 66 1.06 -16.82 1.61
C SER A 66 0.34 -17.84 2.50
N ARG A 67 0.85 -18.10 3.70
CA ARG A 67 0.27 -19.05 4.66
C ARG A 67 -0.52 -18.38 5.78
N MET A 68 -0.55 -17.05 5.83
CA MET A 68 -1.25 -16.30 6.86
C MET A 68 -2.77 -16.36 6.66
N LYS A 69 -3.51 -16.44 7.76
CA LYS A 69 -4.96 -16.22 7.74
C LYS A 69 -5.25 -14.74 7.56
N GLU A 70 -6.44 -14.41 7.04
CA GLU A 70 -6.82 -13.03 6.70
C GLU A 70 -6.59 -12.03 7.84
N LYS A 71 -6.89 -12.38 9.07
CA LYS A 71 -6.66 -11.50 10.24
C LYS A 71 -5.18 -11.23 10.47
N GLU A 72 -4.33 -12.23 10.34
CA GLU A 72 -2.87 -12.11 10.50
C GLU A 72 -2.27 -11.32 9.34
N LEU A 73 -2.73 -11.62 8.11
CA LEU A 73 -2.31 -10.93 6.90
C LEU A 73 -2.68 -9.45 6.92
N SER A 74 -3.89 -9.12 7.39
CA SER A 74 -4.34 -7.73 7.54
C SER A 74 -3.49 -6.97 8.55
N ALA A 75 -3.15 -7.58 9.69
CA ALA A 75 -2.27 -6.98 10.69
C ALA A 75 -0.83 -6.83 10.17
N PHE A 76 -0.33 -7.82 9.44
CA PHE A 76 0.99 -7.77 8.79
C PHE A 76 1.04 -6.64 7.75
N ARG A 77 0.06 -6.58 6.85
CA ARG A 77 -0.07 -5.52 5.84
C ARG A 77 -0.06 -4.13 6.45
N ASN A 78 -0.88 -3.90 7.48
CA ASN A 78 -0.96 -2.61 8.17
C ASN A 78 0.39 -2.15 8.73
N LYS A 79 1.21 -3.09 9.22
CA LYS A 79 2.49 -2.79 9.88
C LYS A 79 3.68 -2.70 8.93
N HIS A 80 3.65 -3.42 7.81
CA HIS A 80 4.84 -3.62 6.96
C HIS A 80 4.71 -3.07 5.55
N ILE A 81 3.50 -2.71 5.08
CA ILE A 81 3.28 -2.35 3.69
C ILE A 81 2.54 -1.01 3.59
N GLY A 82 3.21 -0.02 2.98
CA GLY A 82 2.57 1.22 2.56
C GLY A 82 2.13 1.11 1.09
N PHE A 83 0.86 1.43 0.79
CA PHE A 83 0.32 1.35 -0.57
C PHE A 83 -0.16 2.71 -1.06
N VAL A 84 0.31 3.11 -2.25
CA VAL A 84 -0.13 4.33 -2.93
C VAL A 84 -0.81 3.95 -4.24
N PHE A 85 -2.07 4.31 -4.40
CA PHE A 85 -2.86 3.99 -5.58
C PHE A 85 -2.79 5.10 -6.63
N GLN A 86 -2.98 4.73 -7.90
CA GLN A 86 -2.99 5.65 -9.03
C GLN A 86 -4.02 6.79 -8.85
N PHE A 87 -5.21 6.52 -8.30
CA PHE A 87 -6.28 7.48 -8.06
C PHE A 87 -6.36 7.93 -6.58
N HIS A 88 -5.23 7.88 -5.85
CA HIS A 88 -5.05 8.31 -4.46
C HIS A 88 -5.94 7.59 -3.43
N GLN A 89 -7.19 7.30 -3.75
CA GLN A 89 -8.20 6.62 -2.91
C GLN A 89 -8.29 7.22 -1.50
N LEU A 90 -8.32 8.55 -1.43
CA LEU A 90 -8.60 9.26 -0.18
C LEU A 90 -10.09 9.16 0.11
N LEU A 91 -10.44 8.98 1.38
CA LEU A 91 -11.82 8.96 1.83
C LEU A 91 -12.35 10.40 1.84
N PRO A 92 -13.40 10.72 1.06
CA PRO A 92 -13.85 12.09 0.85
C PRO A 92 -14.49 12.73 2.07
N GLU A 93 -14.97 11.91 3.02
CA GLU A 93 -15.58 12.37 4.27
C GLU A 93 -14.55 12.91 5.26
N PHE A 94 -13.29 12.43 5.16
CA PHE A 94 -12.20 12.74 6.07
C PHE A 94 -11.30 13.86 5.53
N THR A 95 -10.73 14.64 6.44
CA THR A 95 -9.68 15.62 6.13
C THR A 95 -8.38 14.93 5.69
N ALA A 96 -7.41 15.72 5.21
CA ALA A 96 -6.07 15.21 4.89
C ALA A 96 -5.42 14.54 6.11
N LEU A 97 -5.48 15.19 7.27
CA LEU A 97 -4.97 14.65 8.53
C LEU A 97 -5.62 13.31 8.89
N GLU A 98 -6.95 13.26 8.87
CA GLU A 98 -7.69 12.04 9.21
C GLU A 98 -7.41 10.89 8.22
N ASN A 99 -7.30 11.18 6.91
CA ASN A 99 -6.90 10.19 5.92
C ASN A 99 -5.52 9.59 6.23
N VAL A 100 -4.55 10.40 6.65
CA VAL A 100 -3.22 9.93 7.04
C VAL A 100 -3.29 9.10 8.32
N MET A 101 -4.16 9.45 9.29
CA MET A 101 -4.28 8.75 10.56
C MET A 101 -4.92 7.35 10.48
N ILE A 102 -5.64 7.01 9.39
CA ILE A 102 -6.40 5.76 9.27
C ILE A 102 -5.56 4.51 9.57
N PRO A 103 -4.36 4.30 8.97
CA PRO A 103 -3.57 3.10 9.27
C PRO A 103 -3.14 3.02 10.74
N ALA A 104 -2.84 4.15 11.37
CA ALA A 104 -2.49 4.20 12.79
C ALA A 104 -3.70 3.81 13.67
N PHE A 105 -4.90 4.20 13.32
CA PHE A 105 -6.12 3.78 14.01
C PHE A 105 -6.38 2.28 13.87
N ILE A 106 -6.17 1.72 12.68
CA ILE A 106 -6.26 0.28 12.44
C ILE A 106 -5.24 -0.48 13.29
N ALA A 107 -4.05 0.09 13.50
CA ALA A 107 -3.01 -0.44 14.39
C ALA A 107 -3.33 -0.27 15.88
N GLY A 108 -4.42 0.42 16.24
CA GLY A 108 -4.79 0.69 17.63
C GLY A 108 -4.01 1.82 18.30
N VAL A 109 -3.33 2.66 17.53
CA VAL A 109 -2.59 3.82 18.07
C VAL A 109 -3.57 4.85 18.63
N PRO A 110 -3.34 5.39 19.84
CA PRO A 110 -4.18 6.43 20.42
C PRO A 110 -4.27 7.68 19.53
N THR A 111 -5.46 8.31 19.50
CA THR A 111 -5.74 9.46 18.61
C THR A 111 -4.72 10.58 18.73
N LYS A 112 -4.30 10.92 19.94
CA LYS A 112 -3.31 11.99 20.18
C LYS A 112 -1.96 11.67 19.52
N GLU A 113 -1.49 10.44 19.63
CA GLU A 113 -0.23 9.98 19.05
C GLU A 113 -0.32 9.88 17.53
N ALA A 114 -1.41 9.29 17.00
CA ALA A 114 -1.68 9.21 15.57
C ALA A 114 -1.73 10.61 14.92
N SER A 115 -2.39 11.57 15.58
CA SER A 115 -2.47 12.95 15.10
C SER A 115 -1.11 13.65 15.09
N MET A 116 -0.28 13.46 16.11
CA MET A 116 1.08 14.02 16.12
C MET A 116 1.93 13.47 14.98
N ARG A 117 2.00 12.14 14.83
CA ARG A 117 2.77 11.50 13.75
C ARG A 117 2.28 11.93 12.36
N ALA A 118 0.96 11.94 12.16
CA ALA A 118 0.36 12.35 10.90
C ALA A 118 0.68 13.82 10.56
N MET A 119 0.64 14.71 11.55
CA MET A 119 0.97 16.12 11.36
C MET A 119 2.45 16.33 11.01
N GLU A 120 3.36 15.59 11.63
CA GLU A 120 4.79 15.61 11.32
C GLU A 120 5.05 15.19 9.87
N ILE A 121 4.39 14.11 9.41
CA ILE A 121 4.53 13.63 8.02
C ILE A 121 3.92 14.66 7.04
N LEU A 122 2.75 15.22 7.34
CA LEU A 122 2.13 16.27 6.52
C LEU A 122 2.99 17.53 6.45
N ASP A 123 3.60 17.95 7.56
CA ASP A 123 4.52 19.09 7.58
C ASP A 123 5.76 18.83 6.70
N PHE A 124 6.36 17.64 6.81
CA PHE A 124 7.46 17.19 5.94
C PHE A 124 7.07 17.19 4.46
N MET A 125 5.81 16.85 4.13
CA MET A 125 5.29 16.89 2.76
C MET A 125 4.85 18.28 2.29
N GLY A 126 5.02 19.33 3.12
CA GLY A 126 4.59 20.70 2.80
C GLY A 126 3.07 20.87 2.77
N LEU A 127 2.35 20.09 3.62
CA LEU A 127 0.88 20.07 3.66
C LEU A 127 0.31 20.47 5.03
N LYS A 128 1.09 21.06 5.91
CA LYS A 128 0.66 21.46 7.25
C LYS A 128 -0.62 22.30 7.22
N GLU A 129 -0.63 23.34 6.38
CA GLU A 129 -1.77 24.26 6.22
C GLU A 129 -2.96 23.62 5.49
N ARG A 130 -2.78 22.43 4.94
CA ARG A 130 -3.81 21.63 4.26
C ARG A 130 -4.37 20.50 5.12
N ALA A 131 -3.87 20.32 6.34
CA ALA A 131 -4.22 19.20 7.21
C ALA A 131 -5.74 19.09 7.48
N SER A 132 -6.43 20.23 7.60
CA SER A 132 -7.88 20.28 7.83
C SER A 132 -8.74 20.26 6.56
N HIS A 133 -8.14 20.30 5.37
CA HIS A 133 -8.87 20.30 4.10
C HIS A 133 -9.32 18.87 3.73
N LYS A 134 -10.50 18.81 3.10
CA LYS A 134 -11.02 17.55 2.54
C LYS A 134 -10.44 17.29 1.14
N PRO A 135 -10.48 16.05 0.64
CA PRO A 135 -9.91 15.71 -0.67
C PRO A 135 -10.44 16.57 -1.84
N ASN A 136 -11.70 17.01 -1.82
CA ASN A 136 -12.25 17.88 -2.86
C ASN A 136 -11.68 19.31 -2.85
N GLU A 137 -11.04 19.72 -1.76
CA GLU A 137 -10.41 21.04 -1.58
C GLU A 137 -8.90 21.01 -1.91
N LEU A 138 -8.36 19.83 -2.24
CA LEU A 138 -6.95 19.59 -2.54
C LEU A 138 -6.72 19.46 -4.06
N SER A 139 -5.64 20.03 -4.54
CA SER A 139 -5.14 19.78 -5.89
C SER A 139 -4.71 18.30 -6.08
N GLY A 140 -4.55 17.85 -7.33
CA GLY A 140 -4.10 16.49 -7.63
C GLY A 140 -2.75 16.14 -6.98
N GLY A 141 -1.80 17.08 -7.01
CA GLY A 141 -0.49 16.90 -6.38
C GLY A 141 -0.55 16.87 -4.85
N GLU A 142 -1.44 17.65 -4.22
CA GLU A 142 -1.67 17.59 -2.77
C GLU A 142 -2.31 16.26 -2.36
N LYS A 143 -3.32 15.78 -3.11
CA LYS A 143 -3.92 14.45 -2.91
C LYS A 143 -2.88 13.33 -2.98
N GLN A 144 -1.98 13.41 -3.96
CA GLN A 144 -0.89 12.43 -4.11
C GLN A 144 0.03 12.44 -2.88
N ARG A 145 0.45 13.61 -2.41
CA ARG A 145 1.28 13.72 -1.20
C ARG A 145 0.55 13.24 0.06
N VAL A 146 -0.74 13.50 0.20
CA VAL A 146 -1.56 12.93 1.30
C VAL A 146 -1.59 11.40 1.22
N ALA A 147 -1.75 10.82 0.03
CA ALA A 147 -1.73 9.37 -0.15
C ALA A 147 -0.35 8.76 0.18
N VAL A 148 0.74 9.45 -0.15
CA VAL A 148 2.10 9.06 0.26
C VAL A 148 2.26 9.17 1.77
N ALA A 149 1.83 10.28 2.39
CA ALA A 149 1.85 10.47 3.85
C ALA A 149 1.09 9.34 4.58
N ARG A 150 -0.07 8.93 4.06
CA ARG A 150 -0.85 7.80 4.58
C ARG A 150 -0.11 6.47 4.50
N ALA A 151 0.74 6.28 3.51
CA ALA A 151 1.53 5.07 3.37
C ALA A 151 2.76 5.03 4.28
N LEU A 152 3.14 6.14 4.89
CA LEU A 152 4.35 6.30 5.72
C LEU A 152 4.08 6.31 7.23
N ILE A 153 2.81 6.46 7.66
CA ILE A 153 2.48 6.55 9.06
C ILE A 153 2.59 5.20 9.77
#